data_9a0673d54c8c44f4d70d2fb9257a4e60
#
_entry.id   9a0673d54c8c44f4d70d2fb9257a4e60
#
_cell.length_a   1.000
_cell.length_b   1.000
_cell.length_c   1.000
_cell.angle_alpha   90.00
_cell.angle_beta   90.00
_cell.angle_gamma   90.00
#
_symmetry.space_group_name_H-M   'P 1'
#
loop_
_entity.id
_entity.type
_entity.pdbx_description
1 polymer ?
#
loop_
_entity_poly.entity_id
_entity_poly.type
_entity_poly.pdbx_seq_one_letter_code
_entity_poly.pdbx_strand_id
1 'polypeptide(L)'
;MGYKDIPAGGVLKWIKETYEGKEVKDSRSAAGNWLGITLEHIEKGSAVISMTVRHEMTNPYGNIHGGMMSLVIDEAIGWAVVSLDVEQHYTSLTLNLDFLYAVREGERMRAESKVLRVGKKIINVECHVYDRNNRILARANSNLIVTHMNYN
;
A
#
# COMPACT_ATOMS: atom_id res chain seq x y z
N MET A 1 -3.77 8.11 21.28
CA MET A 1 -4.91 7.23 20.93
C MET A 1 -4.38 6.21 19.94
N GLY A 2 -4.36 4.96 20.31
CA GLY A 2 -3.91 3.88 19.42
C GLY A 2 -5.04 3.42 18.51
N TYR A 3 -4.69 2.70 17.42
CA TYR A 3 -5.66 2.14 16.47
C TYR A 3 -6.80 1.33 17.15
N LYS A 4 -6.51 0.67 18.27
CA LYS A 4 -7.49 -0.13 19.03
C LYS A 4 -8.59 0.72 19.71
N ASP A 5 -8.36 2.01 19.85
CA ASP A 5 -9.26 2.92 20.56
C ASP A 5 -10.20 3.67 19.60
N ILE A 6 -10.07 3.40 18.29
CA ILE A 6 -10.84 4.10 17.25
C ILE A 6 -12.20 3.41 17.11
N PRO A 7 -13.31 4.14 17.23
CA PRO A 7 -14.62 3.55 17.01
C PRO A 7 -14.81 3.12 15.56
N ALA A 8 -15.66 2.13 15.35
CA ALA A 8 -16.07 1.70 14.01
C ALA A 8 -16.55 2.92 13.19
N GLY A 9 -16.10 3.03 11.95
CA GLY A 9 -16.38 4.17 11.08
C GLY A 9 -15.50 5.41 11.32
N GLY A 10 -14.49 5.32 12.19
CA GLY A 10 -13.57 6.42 12.50
C GLY A 10 -12.14 6.22 11.99
N VAL A 11 -11.82 5.04 11.43
CA VAL A 11 -10.46 4.66 11.05
C VAL A 11 -9.94 5.54 9.92
N LEU A 12 -10.72 5.75 8.87
CA LEU A 12 -10.30 6.58 7.74
C LEU A 12 -10.00 8.02 8.17
N LYS A 13 -10.86 8.59 8.99
CA LYS A 13 -10.65 9.95 9.53
C LYS A 13 -9.34 10.02 10.32
N TRP A 14 -9.14 9.07 11.21
CA TRP A 14 -7.92 8.99 12.03
C TRP A 14 -6.66 8.84 11.17
N ILE A 15 -6.67 7.97 10.16
CA ILE A 15 -5.55 7.81 9.22
C ILE A 15 -5.25 9.13 8.51
N LYS A 16 -6.27 9.83 8.00
CA LYS A 16 -6.09 11.13 7.34
C LYS A 16 -5.41 12.14 8.26
N GLU A 17 -5.92 12.30 9.45
CA GLU A 17 -5.39 13.28 10.42
C GLU A 17 -3.96 12.92 10.88
N THR A 18 -3.66 11.64 10.99
CA THR A 18 -2.37 11.15 11.51
C THR A 18 -1.29 11.09 10.44
N TYR A 19 -1.59 10.56 9.24
CA TYR A 19 -0.58 10.14 8.27
C TYR A 19 -0.65 10.85 6.92
N GLU A 20 -1.81 11.38 6.47
CA GLU A 20 -1.90 11.98 5.13
C GLU A 20 -0.92 13.16 4.99
N GLY A 21 -0.16 13.15 3.89
CA GLY A 21 0.89 14.13 3.60
C GLY A 21 2.20 13.92 4.38
N LYS A 22 2.36 12.82 5.12
CA LYS A 22 3.53 12.59 5.99
C LYS A 22 4.20 11.24 5.70
N GLU A 23 5.49 11.17 6.04
CA GLU A 23 6.20 9.90 6.10
C GLU A 23 5.62 9.05 7.26
N VAL A 24 5.31 7.79 6.94
CA VAL A 24 4.74 6.84 7.90
C VAL A 24 5.87 6.10 8.62
N LYS A 25 5.93 6.24 9.95
CA LYS A 25 7.01 5.66 10.78
C LYS A 25 6.52 4.69 11.85
N ASP A 26 5.27 4.76 12.19
CA ASP A 26 4.67 4.09 13.35
C ASP A 26 3.31 3.46 13.04
N SER A 27 3.10 3.05 11.79
CA SER A 27 1.93 2.26 11.41
C SER A 27 2.02 0.85 11.98
N ARG A 28 0.94 0.09 11.88
CA ARG A 28 0.91 -1.32 12.29
C ARG A 28 1.75 -2.24 11.38
N SER A 29 2.09 -1.78 10.18
CA SER A 29 2.94 -2.51 9.25
C SER A 29 4.41 -2.20 9.54
N ALA A 30 5.12 -3.10 10.20
CA ALA A 30 6.57 -2.96 10.40
C ALA A 30 7.32 -2.88 9.06
N ALA A 31 6.88 -3.65 8.06
CA ALA A 31 7.44 -3.61 6.71
C ALA A 31 7.19 -2.25 6.04
N GLY A 32 5.98 -1.70 6.17
CA GLY A 32 5.63 -0.37 5.65
C GLY A 32 6.44 0.74 6.32
N ASN A 33 6.65 0.64 7.63
CA ASN A 33 7.50 1.59 8.37
C ASN A 33 8.96 1.52 7.89
N TRP A 34 9.48 0.31 7.63
CA TRP A 34 10.82 0.12 7.09
C TRP A 34 10.97 0.67 5.66
N LEU A 35 9.94 0.55 4.84
CA LEU A 35 9.95 1.13 3.48
C LEU A 35 10.13 2.65 3.48
N GLY A 36 9.70 3.35 4.53
CA GLY A 36 9.77 4.81 4.59
C GLY A 36 8.85 5.48 3.59
N ILE A 37 7.62 4.97 3.47
CA ILE A 37 6.62 5.53 2.57
C ILE A 37 6.09 6.86 3.09
N THR A 38 5.69 7.73 2.16
CA THR A 38 4.81 8.86 2.44
C THR A 38 3.39 8.48 2.00
N LEU A 39 2.42 8.63 2.88
CA LEU A 39 1.01 8.51 2.52
C LEU A 39 0.56 9.83 1.89
N GLU A 40 0.59 9.91 0.57
CA GLU A 40 0.29 11.16 -0.14
C GLU A 40 -1.20 11.52 -0.07
N HIS A 41 -2.05 10.52 -0.23
CA HIS A 41 -3.49 10.71 -0.24
C HIS A 41 -4.20 9.41 0.13
N ILE A 42 -5.33 9.52 0.83
CA ILE A 42 -6.18 8.38 1.16
C ILE A 42 -7.65 8.80 1.17
N GLU A 43 -8.47 7.99 0.52
CA GLU A 43 -9.93 8.09 0.53
C GLU A 43 -10.54 6.71 0.65
N LYS A 44 -11.83 6.63 0.88
CA LYS A 44 -12.51 5.34 0.99
C LYS A 44 -12.30 4.47 -0.25
N GLY A 45 -11.58 3.38 -0.09
CA GLY A 45 -11.28 2.43 -1.15
C GLY A 45 -10.12 2.83 -2.07
N SER A 46 -9.34 3.88 -1.74
CA SER A 46 -8.16 4.24 -2.53
C SER A 46 -7.06 4.84 -1.66
N ALA A 47 -5.82 4.64 -2.08
CA ALA A 47 -4.65 5.22 -1.44
C ALA A 47 -3.54 5.51 -2.46
N VAL A 48 -2.77 6.54 -2.18
CA VAL A 48 -1.57 6.91 -2.92
C VAL A 48 -0.41 6.98 -1.94
N ILE A 49 0.60 6.17 -2.16
CA ILE A 49 1.86 6.19 -1.41
C ILE A 49 3.02 6.49 -2.34
N SER A 50 4.05 7.10 -1.81
CA SER A 50 5.29 7.36 -2.55
C SER A 50 6.51 7.01 -1.72
N MET A 51 7.61 6.73 -2.38
CA MET A 51 8.90 6.49 -1.76
C MET A 51 10.04 6.69 -2.74
N THR A 52 11.26 6.83 -2.20
CA THR A 52 12.49 6.85 -2.96
C THR A 52 13.20 5.51 -2.82
N VAL A 53 13.70 4.97 -3.93
CA VAL A 53 14.44 3.69 -3.94
C VAL A 53 15.78 3.89 -3.23
N ARG A 54 16.01 3.16 -2.14
CA ARG A 54 17.26 3.15 -1.40
C ARG A 54 18.17 2.01 -1.88
N HIS A 55 19.46 2.12 -1.57
CA HIS A 55 20.47 1.13 -1.97
C HIS A 55 20.08 -0.31 -1.56
N GLU A 56 19.67 -0.51 -0.34
CA GLU A 56 19.29 -1.82 0.20
C GLU A 56 18.04 -2.46 -0.44
N MET A 57 17.36 -1.71 -1.30
CA MET A 57 16.20 -2.19 -2.07
C MET A 57 16.58 -2.61 -3.48
N THR A 58 17.86 -2.52 -3.86
CA THR A 58 18.28 -2.73 -5.24
C THR A 58 18.69 -4.18 -5.52
N ASN A 59 18.56 -4.56 -6.79
CA ASN A 59 19.06 -5.80 -7.35
C ASN A 59 20.53 -5.62 -7.83
N PRO A 60 21.22 -6.67 -8.32
CA PRO A 60 22.60 -6.54 -8.80
C PRO A 60 22.82 -5.54 -9.94
N TYR A 61 21.78 -5.08 -10.60
CA TYR A 61 21.84 -4.09 -11.69
C TYR A 61 21.62 -2.66 -11.22
N GLY A 62 21.44 -2.43 -9.92
CA GLY A 62 21.20 -1.09 -9.35
C GLY A 62 19.75 -0.59 -9.54
N ASN A 63 18.84 -1.47 -9.92
CA ASN A 63 17.42 -1.17 -10.01
C ASN A 63 16.67 -1.73 -8.80
N ILE A 64 15.48 -1.22 -8.52
CA ILE A 64 14.64 -1.81 -7.47
C ILE A 64 14.47 -3.31 -7.71
N HIS A 65 14.68 -4.09 -6.66
CA HIS A 65 14.41 -5.52 -6.69
C HIS A 65 12.92 -5.78 -6.85
N GLY A 66 12.54 -6.76 -7.68
CA GLY A 66 11.13 -7.11 -7.90
C GLY A 66 10.36 -7.43 -6.62
N GLY A 67 11.02 -8.10 -5.65
CA GLY A 67 10.44 -8.33 -4.32
C GLY A 67 10.16 -7.04 -3.56
N MET A 68 11.01 -6.02 -3.68
CA MET A 68 10.77 -4.70 -3.07
C MET A 68 9.63 -3.96 -3.75
N MET A 69 9.55 -4.00 -5.08
CA MET A 69 8.40 -3.46 -5.82
C MET A 69 7.10 -4.14 -5.38
N SER A 70 7.13 -5.47 -5.22
CA SER A 70 5.98 -6.23 -4.73
C SER A 70 5.56 -5.81 -3.33
N LEU A 71 6.52 -5.57 -2.44
CA LEU A 71 6.25 -5.09 -1.08
C LEU A 71 5.60 -3.70 -1.08
N VAL A 72 6.09 -2.78 -1.90
CA VAL A 72 5.50 -1.43 -2.04
C VAL A 72 4.07 -1.51 -2.55
N ILE A 73 3.82 -2.36 -3.53
CA ILE A 73 2.47 -2.57 -4.09
C ILE A 73 1.53 -3.19 -3.06
N ASP A 74 1.98 -4.22 -2.35
CA ASP A 74 1.16 -4.87 -1.30
C ASP A 74 0.85 -3.90 -0.15
N GLU A 75 1.80 -3.07 0.23
CA GLU A 75 1.59 -2.00 1.21
C GLU A 75 0.56 -0.97 0.73
N ALA A 76 0.65 -0.51 -0.53
CA ALA A 76 -0.33 0.42 -1.12
C ALA A 76 -1.75 -0.19 -1.14
N ILE A 77 -1.86 -1.47 -1.46
CA ILE A 77 -3.12 -2.21 -1.43
C ILE A 77 -3.67 -2.27 0.00
N GLY A 78 -2.81 -2.54 0.98
CA GLY A 78 -3.19 -2.54 2.40
C GLY A 78 -3.80 -1.21 2.85
N TRP A 79 -3.21 -0.08 2.45
CA TRP A 79 -3.76 1.25 2.74
C TRP A 79 -5.13 1.49 2.09
N ALA A 80 -5.32 1.06 0.84
CA ALA A 80 -6.62 1.16 0.17
C ALA A 80 -7.69 0.31 0.85
N VAL A 81 -7.34 -0.88 1.32
CA VAL A 81 -8.28 -1.78 2.00
C VAL A 81 -8.64 -1.28 3.39
N VAL A 82 -7.67 -0.81 4.18
CA VAL A 82 -7.97 -0.27 5.52
C VAL A 82 -8.82 1.00 5.46
N SER A 83 -8.72 1.77 4.37
CA SER A 83 -9.54 2.97 4.16
C SER A 83 -11.03 2.69 3.95
N LEU A 84 -11.42 1.43 3.70
CA LEU A 84 -12.83 1.04 3.64
C LEU A 84 -13.53 1.23 4.98
N ASP A 85 -12.77 1.28 6.07
CA ASP A 85 -13.26 1.58 7.42
C ASP A 85 -14.36 0.60 7.87
N VAL A 86 -14.11 -0.68 7.62
CA VAL A 86 -15.00 -1.79 7.99
C VAL A 86 -14.39 -2.61 9.13
N GLU A 87 -15.23 -3.29 9.90
CA GLU A 87 -14.79 -4.11 11.04
C GLU A 87 -13.99 -5.35 10.63
N GLN A 88 -14.24 -5.85 9.42
CA GLN A 88 -13.58 -7.05 8.92
C GLN A 88 -12.11 -6.77 8.60
N HIS A 89 -11.26 -7.76 8.87
CA HIS A 89 -9.88 -7.78 8.43
C HIS A 89 -9.74 -8.63 7.17
N TYR A 90 -8.81 -8.27 6.32
CA TYR A 90 -8.55 -8.93 5.05
C TYR A 90 -7.08 -9.28 4.92
N THR A 91 -6.79 -10.40 4.25
CA THR A 91 -5.42 -10.77 3.88
C THR A 91 -5.35 -11.10 2.41
N SER A 92 -4.21 -10.82 1.78
CA SER A 92 -3.98 -11.11 0.36
C SER A 92 -3.99 -12.62 0.10
N LEU A 93 -4.79 -13.04 -0.87
CA LEU A 93 -4.77 -14.40 -1.43
C LEU A 93 -3.85 -14.48 -2.63
N THR A 94 -3.89 -13.47 -3.48
CA THR A 94 -3.10 -13.38 -4.69
C THR A 94 -2.51 -12.00 -4.82
N LEU A 95 -1.35 -11.93 -5.46
CA LEU A 95 -0.74 -10.68 -5.92
C LEU A 95 -0.10 -10.96 -7.27
N ASN A 96 -0.71 -10.45 -8.33
CA ASN A 96 -0.22 -10.60 -9.70
C ASN A 96 0.38 -9.27 -10.14
N LEU A 97 1.62 -9.30 -10.60
CA LEU A 97 2.36 -8.11 -11.01
C LEU A 97 2.92 -8.27 -12.41
N ASP A 98 2.92 -7.14 -13.14
CA ASP A 98 3.74 -6.94 -14.33
C ASP A 98 4.76 -5.85 -14.04
N PHE A 99 6.05 -6.17 -14.17
CA PHE A 99 7.15 -5.21 -14.10
C PHE A 99 7.40 -4.66 -15.50
N LEU A 100 7.16 -3.37 -15.71
CA LEU A 100 7.18 -2.76 -17.04
C LEU A 100 8.45 -1.96 -17.31
N TYR A 101 8.94 -1.22 -16.32
CA TYR A 101 10.16 -0.42 -16.42
C TYR A 101 10.98 -0.50 -15.13
N ALA A 102 12.30 -0.46 -15.29
CA ALA A 102 13.23 -0.40 -14.18
C ALA A 102 13.17 0.95 -13.45
N VAL A 103 13.40 0.91 -12.15
CA VAL A 103 13.53 2.09 -11.29
C VAL A 103 14.88 2.03 -10.60
N ARG A 104 15.70 3.06 -10.74
CA ARG A 104 17.04 3.09 -10.18
C ARG A 104 17.05 3.59 -8.74
N GLU A 105 18.14 3.28 -8.05
CA GLU A 105 18.46 3.91 -6.76
C GLU A 105 18.36 5.45 -6.88
N GLY A 106 17.75 6.07 -5.88
CA GLY A 106 17.54 7.51 -5.81
C GLY A 106 16.32 8.04 -6.56
N GLU A 107 15.68 7.21 -7.39
CA GLU A 107 14.46 7.62 -8.08
C GLU A 107 13.25 7.49 -7.15
N ARG A 108 12.32 8.46 -7.29
CA ARG A 108 11.04 8.47 -6.58
C ARG A 108 9.96 7.82 -7.41
N MET A 109 9.16 7.01 -6.77
CA MET A 109 7.99 6.37 -7.38
C MET A 109 6.74 6.56 -6.53
N ARG A 110 5.59 6.46 -7.16
CA ARG A 110 4.26 6.62 -6.57
C ARG A 110 3.42 5.40 -6.91
N ALA A 111 2.84 4.76 -5.89
CA ALA A 111 1.92 3.65 -6.05
C ALA A 111 0.49 4.11 -5.73
N GLU A 112 -0.40 3.93 -6.68
CA GLU A 112 -1.82 4.27 -6.60
C GLU A 112 -2.64 2.99 -6.56
N SER A 113 -3.35 2.74 -5.47
CA SER A 113 -4.19 1.56 -5.29
C SER A 113 -5.66 1.93 -5.18
N LYS A 114 -6.51 1.09 -5.74
CA LYS A 114 -7.95 1.28 -5.77
C LYS A 114 -8.69 -0.03 -5.59
N VAL A 115 -9.62 -0.05 -4.65
CA VAL A 115 -10.57 -1.15 -4.49
C VAL A 115 -11.58 -1.10 -5.63
N LEU A 116 -11.66 -2.17 -6.41
CA LEU A 116 -12.58 -2.28 -7.54
C LEU A 116 -13.94 -2.84 -7.12
N ARG A 117 -13.92 -3.80 -6.18
CA ARG A 117 -15.12 -4.49 -5.73
C ARG A 117 -14.94 -4.96 -4.29
N VAL A 118 -15.96 -4.74 -3.48
CA VAL A 118 -16.10 -5.30 -2.14
C VAL A 118 -17.19 -6.36 -2.16
N GLY A 119 -16.79 -7.63 -2.11
CA GLY A 119 -17.71 -8.77 -1.97
C GLY A 119 -17.87 -9.18 -0.51
N LYS A 120 -18.77 -10.13 -0.24
CA LYS A 120 -18.99 -10.66 1.12
C LYS A 120 -17.74 -11.32 1.73
N LYS A 121 -16.91 -11.95 0.91
CA LYS A 121 -15.71 -12.68 1.35
C LYS A 121 -14.44 -12.17 0.68
N ILE A 122 -14.52 -11.64 -0.54
CA ILE A 122 -13.39 -11.27 -1.39
C ILE A 122 -13.48 -9.80 -1.77
N ILE A 123 -12.35 -9.11 -1.63
CA ILE A 123 -12.13 -7.77 -2.17
C ILE A 123 -11.19 -7.89 -3.37
N ASN A 124 -11.49 -7.17 -4.46
CA ASN A 124 -10.62 -7.05 -5.63
C ASN A 124 -10.02 -5.66 -5.64
N VAL A 125 -8.71 -5.58 -5.78
CA VAL A 125 -7.93 -4.33 -5.77
C VAL A 125 -6.99 -4.30 -6.94
N GLU A 126 -6.80 -3.12 -7.53
CA GLU A 126 -5.72 -2.86 -8.49
C GLU A 126 -4.72 -1.85 -7.94
N CYS A 127 -3.50 -1.91 -8.43
CA CYS A 127 -2.45 -0.95 -8.11
C CYS A 127 -1.61 -0.64 -9.34
N HIS A 128 -1.30 0.64 -9.55
CA HIS A 128 -0.40 1.10 -10.59
C HIS A 128 0.73 1.91 -9.96
N VAL A 129 1.94 1.68 -10.42
CA VAL A 129 3.13 2.40 -9.95
C VAL A 129 3.65 3.29 -11.07
N TYR A 130 3.95 4.55 -10.75
CA TYR A 130 4.37 5.58 -11.69
C TYR A 130 5.68 6.24 -11.27
N ASP A 131 6.46 6.67 -12.27
CA ASP A 131 7.58 7.58 -12.05
C ASP A 131 7.13 9.05 -11.98
N ARG A 132 8.09 9.96 -11.83
CA ARG A 132 7.82 11.42 -11.79
C ARG A 132 7.16 11.97 -13.05
N ASN A 133 7.35 11.30 -14.18
CA ASN A 133 6.82 11.71 -15.49
C ASN A 133 5.50 11.02 -15.83
N ASN A 134 4.85 10.36 -14.84
CA ASN A 134 3.64 9.58 -15.02
C ASN A 134 3.78 8.37 -15.96
N ARG A 135 5.02 7.88 -16.17
CA ARG A 135 5.23 6.62 -16.86
C ARG A 135 4.90 5.47 -15.91
N ILE A 136 4.11 4.52 -16.40
CA ILE A 136 3.76 3.33 -15.62
C ILE A 136 4.99 2.41 -15.49
N LEU A 137 5.38 2.12 -14.27
CA LEU A 137 6.54 1.30 -13.93
C LEU A 137 6.15 -0.15 -13.66
N ALA A 138 5.01 -0.33 -13.01
CA ALA A 138 4.44 -1.63 -12.70
C ALA A 138 2.92 -1.51 -12.57
N ARG A 139 2.24 -2.62 -12.78
CA ARG A 139 0.81 -2.75 -12.50
C ARG A 139 0.54 -4.06 -11.77
N ALA A 140 -0.49 -4.06 -10.94
CA ALA A 140 -0.85 -5.23 -10.17
C ALA A 140 -2.34 -5.33 -9.93
N ASN A 141 -2.79 -6.54 -9.64
CA ASN A 141 -4.08 -6.80 -9.03
C ASN A 141 -3.93 -7.81 -7.90
N SER A 142 -4.82 -7.71 -6.95
CA SER A 142 -4.87 -8.59 -5.77
C SER A 142 -6.30 -8.95 -5.44
N ASN A 143 -6.49 -10.17 -5.00
CA ASN A 143 -7.69 -10.62 -4.32
C ASN A 143 -7.35 -10.79 -2.83
N LEU A 144 -8.15 -10.18 -1.97
CA LEU A 144 -8.02 -10.33 -0.53
C LEU A 144 -9.25 -11.04 0.02
N ILE A 145 -9.03 -11.89 1.01
CA ILE A 145 -10.11 -12.63 1.68
C ILE A 145 -10.31 -12.09 3.09
N VAL A 146 -11.56 -12.07 3.54
CA VAL A 146 -11.89 -11.78 4.93
C VAL A 146 -11.23 -12.80 5.86
N THR A 147 -10.62 -12.33 6.93
CA THR A 147 -10.01 -13.17 7.95
C THR A 147 -10.72 -12.98 9.29
N HIS A 148 -10.67 -14.02 10.11
CA HIS A 148 -11.14 -13.98 11.50
C HIS A 148 -9.96 -13.82 12.47
N MET A 149 -8.81 -13.31 12.00
CA MET A 149 -7.65 -13.11 12.86
C MET A 149 -7.93 -11.99 13.85
N ASN A 150 -7.91 -12.34 15.13
CA ASN A 150 -7.87 -11.36 16.20
C ASN A 150 -6.42 -10.84 16.26
N TYR A 151 -6.23 -9.59 16.01
CA TYR A 151 -4.95 -8.94 16.31
C TYR A 151 -4.87 -8.76 17.83
N ASN A 152 -4.06 -9.59 18.48
CA ASN A 152 -3.70 -9.43 19.89
C ASN A 152 -2.75 -8.23 20.09
#